data_319ce3e7459e7859cbb32cb1ee4ffb46
#
_entry.id   319ce3e7459e7859cbb32cb1ee4ffb46
#
_cell.length_a   1.000
_cell.length_b   1.000
_cell.length_c   1.000
_cell.angle_alpha   90.00
_cell.angle_beta   90.00
_cell.angle_gamma   90.00
#
_symmetry.space_group_name_H-M   'P 1'
#
loop_
_entity.id
_entity.type
_entity.pdbx_description
1 polymer ?
#
loop_
_entity_poly.entity_id
_entity_poly.type
_entity_poly.pdbx_seq_one_letter_code
_entity_poly.pdbx_strand_id
1 'polypeptide(L)'
;RGYGITGIDLSESQLAFAREKAAKENLSIEFLRLDARSLPFDSEFDAAIMICEGSFPLMETDEMNFEILKGIARALKKNGKIIFTTLNGLFPLFHSVEKYLTSESGEKGATYRSNTFDLMTFRDKNITEVEDDTGNVKSLECNERYYVPSEITWLLKSLGFGNIEIFGAKLGAFSRNDALTTEDFEMLVTAEKNQ
;
A
#
# COMPACT_ATOMS: atom_id res chain seq x y z
N ARG A 1 -7.51 11.20 -20.23
CA ARG A 1 -8.11 9.97 -20.81
C ARG A 1 -9.60 9.81 -20.47
N GLY A 2 -10.24 10.84 -19.88
CA GLY A 2 -11.69 10.86 -19.67
C GLY A 2 -12.19 10.06 -18.45
N TYR A 3 -11.33 9.72 -17.51
CA TYR A 3 -11.74 9.09 -16.24
C TYR A 3 -12.07 10.16 -15.19
N GLY A 4 -13.14 9.95 -14.42
CA GLY A 4 -13.36 10.66 -13.15
C GLY A 4 -12.44 10.05 -12.09
N ILE A 5 -11.66 10.87 -11.41
CA ILE A 5 -10.68 10.40 -10.40
C ILE A 5 -10.92 11.15 -9.10
N THR A 6 -11.00 10.40 -8.00
CA THR A 6 -10.98 10.92 -6.63
C THR A 6 -9.74 10.39 -5.93
N GLY A 7 -8.85 11.27 -5.49
CA GLY A 7 -7.67 10.95 -4.69
C GLY A 7 -7.96 11.22 -3.22
N ILE A 8 -7.52 10.32 -2.33
CA ILE A 8 -7.68 10.49 -0.89
C ILE A 8 -6.35 10.38 -0.17
N ASP A 9 -6.17 11.15 0.89
CA ASP A 9 -5.04 11.06 1.81
C ASP A 9 -5.44 11.65 3.17
N LEU A 10 -4.77 11.25 4.24
CA LEU A 10 -4.90 11.88 5.57
C LEU A 10 -4.11 13.18 5.69
N SER A 11 -3.01 13.28 4.96
CA SER A 11 -2.08 14.41 4.98
C SER A 11 -2.55 15.54 4.07
N GLU A 12 -2.94 16.67 4.66
CA GLU A 12 -3.30 17.86 3.87
C GLU A 12 -2.12 18.40 3.06
N SER A 13 -0.88 18.25 3.55
CA SER A 13 0.31 18.64 2.79
C SER A 13 0.51 17.80 1.53
N GLN A 14 0.28 16.49 1.59
CA GLN A 14 0.32 15.62 0.42
C GLN A 14 -0.80 15.96 -0.58
N LEU A 15 -2.00 16.23 -0.08
CA LEU A 15 -3.12 16.66 -0.91
C LEU A 15 -2.86 18.01 -1.58
N ALA A 16 -2.25 18.96 -0.89
CA ALA A 16 -1.87 20.26 -1.46
C ALA A 16 -0.86 20.09 -2.59
N PHE A 17 0.17 19.26 -2.38
CA PHE A 17 1.16 18.94 -3.43
C PHE A 17 0.50 18.24 -4.63
N ALA A 18 -0.39 17.28 -4.37
CA ALA A 18 -1.12 16.57 -5.43
C ALA A 18 -2.01 17.52 -6.26
N ARG A 19 -2.72 18.46 -5.60
CA ARG A 19 -3.55 19.49 -6.28
C ARG A 19 -2.67 20.40 -7.16
N GLU A 20 -1.53 20.85 -6.65
CA GLU A 20 -0.59 21.67 -7.41
C GLU A 20 -0.07 20.94 -8.67
N LYS A 21 0.31 19.66 -8.50
CA LYS A 21 0.78 18.83 -9.61
C LYS A 21 -0.32 18.61 -10.66
N ALA A 22 -1.54 18.28 -10.22
CA ALA A 22 -2.68 18.10 -11.12
C ALA A 22 -3.00 19.39 -11.90
N ALA A 23 -2.96 20.55 -11.23
CA ALA A 23 -3.18 21.85 -11.88
C ALA A 23 -2.11 22.15 -12.96
N LYS A 24 -0.84 21.87 -12.67
CA LYS A 24 0.27 22.04 -13.64
C LYS A 24 0.08 21.17 -14.89
N GLU A 25 -0.51 19.99 -14.73
CA GLU A 25 -0.77 19.04 -15.82
C GLU A 25 -2.15 19.22 -16.47
N ASN A 26 -2.93 20.24 -16.06
CA ASN A 26 -4.31 20.49 -16.49
C ASN A 26 -5.24 19.28 -16.29
N LEU A 27 -5.06 18.56 -15.19
CA LEU A 27 -5.89 17.42 -14.81
C LEU A 27 -6.99 17.86 -13.86
N SER A 28 -8.23 17.41 -14.11
CA SER A 28 -9.35 17.57 -13.19
C SER A 28 -9.46 16.34 -12.30
N ILE A 29 -8.96 16.44 -11.07
CA ILE A 29 -8.97 15.39 -10.06
C ILE A 29 -9.58 15.96 -8.80
N GLU A 30 -10.55 15.26 -8.20
CA GLU A 30 -11.05 15.58 -6.87
C GLU A 30 -10.08 15.04 -5.81
N PHE A 31 -9.71 15.88 -4.82
CA PHE A 31 -8.85 15.47 -3.72
C PHE A 31 -9.54 15.70 -2.38
N LEU A 32 -9.75 14.63 -1.62
CA LEU A 32 -10.46 14.64 -0.35
C LEU A 32 -9.54 14.20 0.79
N ARG A 33 -9.61 14.91 1.91
CA ARG A 33 -8.95 14.48 3.13
C ARG A 33 -9.82 13.45 3.85
N LEU A 34 -9.48 12.17 3.70
CA LEU A 34 -10.23 11.05 4.26
C LEU A 34 -9.31 10.00 4.87
N ASP A 35 -9.84 9.31 5.89
CA ASP A 35 -9.23 8.12 6.46
C ASP A 35 -9.70 6.89 5.65
N ALA A 36 -8.75 6.13 5.09
CA ALA A 36 -9.07 4.96 4.28
C ALA A 36 -9.79 3.85 5.07
N ARG A 37 -9.72 3.87 6.42
CA ARG A 37 -10.44 2.94 7.31
C ARG A 37 -11.94 3.26 7.42
N SER A 38 -12.36 4.46 7.04
CA SER A 38 -13.74 4.93 7.20
C SER A 38 -14.25 5.72 5.99
N LEU A 39 -14.11 5.13 4.80
CA LEU A 39 -14.55 5.75 3.56
C LEU A 39 -16.07 5.98 3.55
N PRO A 40 -16.56 7.16 3.13
CA PRO A 40 -18.01 7.45 3.09
C PRO A 40 -18.73 6.91 1.84
N PHE A 41 -18.01 6.22 0.96
CA PHE A 41 -18.49 5.80 -0.36
C PHE A 41 -19.22 4.46 -0.32
N ASP A 42 -20.21 4.29 -1.19
CA ASP A 42 -20.94 3.04 -1.38
C ASP A 42 -21.27 2.81 -2.86
N SER A 43 -20.62 1.81 -3.46
CA SER A 43 -20.87 1.41 -4.86
C SER A 43 -20.73 2.56 -5.88
N GLU A 44 -19.72 3.40 -5.71
CA GLU A 44 -19.53 4.60 -6.53
C GLU A 44 -18.44 4.44 -7.59
N PHE A 45 -17.43 3.58 -7.33
CA PHE A 45 -16.24 3.51 -8.17
C PHE A 45 -16.15 2.22 -9.00
N ASP A 46 -15.62 2.35 -10.21
CA ASP A 46 -15.35 1.22 -11.09
C ASP A 46 -13.97 0.58 -10.81
N ALA A 47 -13.07 1.34 -10.19
CA ALA A 47 -11.76 0.85 -9.76
C ALA A 47 -11.24 1.61 -8.53
N ALA A 48 -10.45 0.90 -7.71
CA ALA A 48 -9.65 1.48 -6.64
C ALA A 48 -8.18 1.08 -6.84
N ILE A 49 -7.28 2.03 -6.67
CA ILE A 49 -5.83 1.83 -6.82
C ILE A 49 -5.15 2.31 -5.54
N MET A 50 -4.31 1.44 -4.95
CA MET A 50 -3.53 1.72 -3.75
C MET A 50 -2.16 1.06 -3.92
N ILE A 51 -1.20 1.80 -4.47
CA ILE A 51 0.15 1.32 -4.77
C ILE A 51 1.19 2.01 -3.89
N CYS A 52 2.39 1.46 -3.84
CA CYS A 52 3.45 1.86 -2.91
C CYS A 52 2.96 1.76 -1.45
N GLU A 53 2.41 0.60 -1.09
CA GLU A 53 1.88 0.21 0.25
C GLU A 53 0.80 1.14 0.82
N GLY A 54 0.25 2.03 0.08
CA GLY A 54 -0.72 3.08 0.35
C GLY A 54 -1.62 2.95 1.59
N SER A 55 -1.06 2.95 2.79
CA SER A 55 -1.60 2.71 4.12
C SER A 55 -1.91 1.24 4.50
N PHE A 56 -2.28 0.38 3.63
CA PHE A 56 -2.29 -1.07 3.81
C PHE A 56 -0.94 -1.62 3.34
N PRO A 57 -0.11 -2.20 4.15
CA PRO A 57 -0.31 -2.87 5.45
C PRO A 57 0.27 -2.11 6.68
N LEU A 58 0.24 -0.82 6.72
CA LEU A 58 0.99 0.03 7.67
C LEU A 58 0.25 0.34 8.97
N MET A 59 -0.95 -0.22 9.19
CA MET A 59 -1.70 0.03 10.40
C MET A 59 -1.18 -0.80 11.58
N GLU A 60 -1.43 -0.31 12.80
CA GLU A 60 -0.98 -0.94 14.05
C GLU A 60 -1.51 -2.36 14.25
N THR A 61 -2.73 -2.66 13.75
CA THR A 61 -3.35 -3.97 13.89
C THR A 61 -3.88 -4.51 12.57
N ASP A 62 -4.08 -5.82 12.49
CA ASP A 62 -4.61 -6.49 11.31
C ASP A 62 -6.08 -6.11 11.06
N GLU A 63 -6.84 -5.83 12.13
CA GLU A 63 -8.21 -5.33 12.02
C GLU A 63 -8.25 -3.95 11.35
N MET A 64 -7.34 -3.06 11.71
CA MET A 64 -7.24 -1.73 11.10
C MET A 64 -6.84 -1.82 9.62
N ASN A 65 -5.93 -2.73 9.26
CA ASN A 65 -5.60 -3.03 7.87
C ASN A 65 -6.85 -3.56 7.13
N PHE A 66 -7.58 -4.49 7.75
CA PHE A 66 -8.77 -5.08 7.15
C PHE A 66 -9.90 -4.06 6.91
N GLU A 67 -10.08 -3.06 7.80
CA GLU A 67 -11.07 -2.00 7.62
C GLU A 67 -10.79 -1.17 6.34
N ILE A 68 -9.51 -1.00 5.94
CA ILE A 68 -9.15 -0.35 4.68
C ILE A 68 -9.71 -1.15 3.49
N LEU A 69 -9.42 -2.45 3.43
CA LEU A 69 -9.92 -3.31 2.35
C LEU A 69 -11.45 -3.39 2.32
N LYS A 70 -12.09 -3.43 3.49
CA LYS A 70 -13.54 -3.44 3.64
C LYS A 70 -14.18 -2.12 3.17
N GLY A 71 -13.55 -0.98 3.49
CA GLY A 71 -13.95 0.33 2.99
C GLY A 71 -13.88 0.40 1.46
N ILE A 72 -12.80 -0.09 0.86
CA ILE A 72 -12.63 -0.17 -0.59
C ILE A 72 -13.68 -1.12 -1.20
N ALA A 73 -13.90 -2.29 -0.60
CA ALA A 73 -14.91 -3.24 -1.09
C ALA A 73 -16.31 -2.61 -1.13
N ARG A 74 -16.69 -1.82 -0.11
CA ARG A 74 -17.96 -1.09 -0.10
C ARG A 74 -17.99 0.01 -1.17
N ALA A 75 -16.91 0.75 -1.34
CA ALA A 75 -16.84 1.86 -2.30
C ALA A 75 -16.93 1.41 -3.77
N LEU A 76 -16.50 0.19 -4.07
CA LEU A 76 -16.51 -0.37 -5.41
C LEU A 76 -17.92 -0.83 -5.83
N LYS A 77 -18.28 -0.56 -7.08
CA LYS A 77 -19.43 -1.16 -7.76
C LYS A 77 -19.25 -2.67 -7.93
N LYS A 78 -20.32 -3.37 -8.24
CA LYS A 78 -20.24 -4.75 -8.75
C LYS A 78 -19.37 -4.80 -10.01
N ASN A 79 -18.50 -5.79 -10.11
CA ASN A 79 -17.45 -5.96 -11.12
C ASN A 79 -16.35 -4.86 -11.07
N GLY A 80 -16.38 -3.99 -10.05
CA GLY A 80 -15.31 -3.02 -9.81
C GLY A 80 -14.01 -3.73 -9.43
N LYS A 81 -12.88 -3.12 -9.75
CA LYS A 81 -11.56 -3.72 -9.59
C LYS A 81 -10.76 -3.05 -8.50
N ILE A 82 -10.03 -3.84 -7.72
CA ILE A 82 -8.99 -3.34 -6.82
C ILE A 82 -7.62 -3.70 -7.37
N ILE A 83 -6.69 -2.77 -7.29
CA ILE A 83 -5.28 -2.96 -7.62
C ILE A 83 -4.47 -2.35 -6.47
N PHE A 84 -3.62 -3.14 -5.81
CA PHE A 84 -2.78 -2.63 -4.74
C PHE A 84 -1.46 -3.38 -4.63
N THR A 85 -0.46 -2.75 -4.00
CA THR A 85 0.76 -3.42 -3.56
C THR A 85 0.74 -3.63 -2.06
N THR A 86 1.44 -4.65 -1.59
CA THR A 86 1.64 -4.95 -0.17
C THR A 86 2.94 -5.74 0.03
N LEU A 87 3.49 -5.69 1.23
CA LEU A 87 4.71 -6.38 1.58
C LEU A 87 4.54 -7.90 1.51
N ASN A 88 5.51 -8.57 0.89
CA ASN A 88 5.50 -10.02 0.66
C ASN A 88 6.01 -10.78 1.89
N GLY A 89 5.12 -11.47 2.58
CA GLY A 89 5.46 -12.29 3.76
C GLY A 89 6.35 -13.49 3.49
N LEU A 90 6.58 -13.85 2.23
CA LEU A 90 7.56 -14.88 1.89
C LEU A 90 8.99 -14.32 1.92
N PHE A 91 9.18 -13.04 1.62
CA PHE A 91 10.50 -12.41 1.55
C PHE A 91 11.31 -12.56 2.86
N PRO A 92 10.78 -12.18 4.05
CA PRO A 92 11.56 -12.26 5.30
C PRO A 92 11.89 -13.68 5.77
N LEU A 93 11.29 -14.71 5.20
CA LEU A 93 11.63 -16.10 5.49
C LEU A 93 12.93 -16.55 4.80
N PHE A 94 13.32 -15.89 3.74
CA PHE A 94 14.50 -16.24 2.92
C PHE A 94 15.56 -15.12 2.92
N HIS A 95 15.18 -13.89 3.28
CA HIS A 95 16.04 -12.71 3.23
C HIS A 95 15.99 -11.93 4.54
N SER A 96 17.08 -11.21 4.82
CA SER A 96 17.11 -10.21 5.91
C SER A 96 16.46 -8.91 5.42
N VAL A 97 15.35 -8.53 6.04
CA VAL A 97 14.68 -7.25 5.79
C VAL A 97 15.61 -6.07 6.08
N GLU A 98 16.36 -6.13 7.19
CA GLU A 98 17.35 -5.12 7.56
C GLU A 98 18.39 -4.89 6.45
N LYS A 99 18.97 -5.97 5.92
CA LYS A 99 19.98 -5.86 4.86
C LYS A 99 19.39 -5.29 3.57
N TYR A 100 18.19 -5.70 3.22
CA TYR A 100 17.50 -5.20 2.05
C TYR A 100 17.24 -3.70 2.17
N LEU A 101 16.58 -3.25 3.23
CA LEU A 101 16.27 -1.83 3.44
C LEU A 101 17.53 -0.97 3.56
N THR A 102 18.60 -1.48 4.17
CA THR A 102 19.88 -0.78 4.25
C THR A 102 20.54 -0.64 2.86
N SER A 103 20.37 -1.61 1.98
CA SER A 103 20.93 -1.55 0.61
C SER A 103 20.16 -0.58 -0.28
N GLU A 104 18.83 -0.52 -0.12
CA GLU A 104 17.97 0.38 -0.89
C GLU A 104 17.99 1.83 -0.36
N SER A 105 18.26 2.04 0.93
CA SER A 105 18.33 3.37 1.56
C SER A 105 19.58 4.21 1.19
N GLY A 106 20.30 3.83 0.14
CA GLY A 106 21.39 4.63 -0.44
C GLY A 106 20.97 6.01 -0.98
N GLU A 107 19.70 6.38 -0.87
CA GLU A 107 19.19 7.72 -1.15
C GLU A 107 19.35 8.62 0.08
N LYS A 108 19.74 9.87 -0.20
CA LYS A 108 20.01 10.91 0.81
C LYS A 108 18.80 11.14 1.72
N GLY A 109 19.01 11.07 3.03
CA GLY A 109 18.10 11.59 4.02
C GLY A 109 17.38 10.58 4.91
N ALA A 110 17.50 9.27 4.66
CA ALA A 110 16.96 8.24 5.55
C ALA A 110 18.07 7.31 6.06
N THR A 111 18.10 7.07 7.37
CA THR A 111 19.02 6.11 8.00
C THR A 111 18.22 5.09 8.80
N TYR A 112 18.34 3.85 8.40
CA TYR A 112 17.74 2.72 9.08
C TYR A 112 18.54 2.36 10.34
N ARG A 113 17.91 2.37 11.52
CA ARG A 113 18.60 2.21 12.81
C ARG A 113 18.45 0.84 13.41
N SER A 114 17.28 0.28 13.37
CA SER A 114 17.03 -1.05 13.91
C SER A 114 15.77 -1.65 13.31
N ASN A 115 15.72 -2.98 13.30
CA ASN A 115 14.51 -3.69 12.99
C ASN A 115 14.34 -4.95 13.84
N THR A 116 13.09 -5.36 14.02
CA THR A 116 12.73 -6.62 14.67
C THR A 116 11.56 -7.23 13.93
N PHE A 117 11.80 -8.32 13.21
CA PHE A 117 10.75 -9.07 12.55
C PHE A 117 10.15 -10.12 13.49
N ASP A 118 8.86 -10.02 13.75
CA ASP A 118 8.11 -10.97 14.59
C ASP A 118 7.48 -12.05 13.70
N LEU A 119 7.99 -13.29 13.81
CA LEU A 119 7.50 -14.44 13.05
C LEU A 119 6.08 -14.86 13.41
N MET A 120 5.55 -14.51 14.59
CA MET A 120 4.20 -14.88 15.00
C MET A 120 3.15 -13.95 14.40
N THR A 121 3.50 -12.68 14.23
CA THR A 121 2.59 -11.65 13.69
C THR A 121 2.93 -11.25 12.27
N PHE A 122 4.07 -11.67 11.74
CA PHE A 122 4.60 -11.23 10.45
C PHE A 122 4.69 -9.71 10.35
N ARG A 123 5.11 -9.08 11.46
CA ARG A 123 5.30 -7.63 11.54
C ARG A 123 6.78 -7.29 11.69
N ASP A 124 7.21 -6.33 10.90
CA ASP A 124 8.50 -5.65 11.07
C ASP A 124 8.28 -4.36 11.85
N LYS A 125 8.98 -4.25 12.97
CA LYS A 125 9.05 -3.00 13.75
C LYS A 125 10.41 -2.39 13.52
N ASN A 126 10.45 -1.24 12.91
CA ASN A 126 11.71 -0.57 12.60
C ASN A 126 11.73 0.89 13.09
N ILE A 127 12.94 1.40 13.26
CA ILE A 127 13.20 2.80 13.56
C ILE A 127 14.03 3.36 12.40
N THR A 128 13.47 4.34 11.73
CA THR A 128 14.12 5.06 10.62
C THR A 128 14.29 6.53 11.00
N GLU A 129 15.50 7.05 10.87
CA GLU A 129 15.76 8.48 10.99
C GLU A 129 15.70 9.13 9.62
N VAL A 130 14.91 10.19 9.51
CA VAL A 130 14.73 10.96 8.28
C VAL A 130 15.20 12.39 8.53
N GLU A 131 16.08 12.89 7.67
CA GLU A 131 16.49 14.30 7.66
C GLU A 131 15.60 15.10 6.72
N ASP A 132 15.00 16.18 7.23
CA ASP A 132 14.21 17.11 6.42
C ASP A 132 15.10 18.07 5.63
N ASP A 133 14.52 18.82 4.69
CA ASP A 133 15.23 19.79 3.83
C ASP A 133 15.97 20.90 4.61
N THR A 134 15.70 21.03 5.90
CA THR A 134 16.33 22.03 6.80
C THR A 134 17.43 21.44 7.66
N GLY A 135 17.70 20.11 7.53
CA GLY A 135 18.72 19.40 8.30
C GLY A 135 18.25 18.89 9.67
N ASN A 136 16.93 18.97 9.97
CA ASN A 136 16.41 18.40 11.20
C ASN A 136 16.19 16.89 11.03
N VAL A 137 16.69 16.12 11.99
CA VAL A 137 16.51 14.65 12.01
C VAL A 137 15.29 14.29 12.85
N LYS A 138 14.40 13.48 12.29
CA LYS A 138 13.23 12.90 12.98
C LYS A 138 13.36 11.40 12.99
N SER A 139 13.13 10.80 14.16
CA SER A 139 12.99 9.36 14.31
C SER A 139 11.54 8.95 14.07
N LEU A 140 11.33 8.02 13.16
CA LEU A 140 10.04 7.45 12.80
C LEU A 140 10.02 5.97 13.23
N GLU A 141 9.01 5.60 14.00
CA GLU A 141 8.74 4.19 14.30
C GLU A 141 7.73 3.66 13.28
N CYS A 142 8.11 2.58 12.59
CA CYS A 142 7.27 1.90 11.63
C CYS A 142 6.85 0.53 12.18
N ASN A 143 5.64 0.11 11.85
CA ASN A 143 5.08 -1.19 12.21
C ASN A 143 4.39 -1.75 10.96
N GLU A 144 5.12 -2.55 10.19
CA GLU A 144 4.72 -2.99 8.86
C GLU A 144 4.30 -4.45 8.88
N ARG A 145 3.13 -4.77 8.34
CA ARG A 145 2.61 -6.13 8.24
C ARG A 145 2.95 -6.75 6.89
N TYR A 146 3.65 -7.87 6.92
CA TYR A 146 3.97 -8.68 5.73
C TYR A 146 2.89 -9.75 5.58
N TYR A 147 2.21 -9.77 4.43
CA TYR A 147 1.16 -10.74 4.15
C TYR A 147 1.65 -11.84 3.20
N VAL A 148 1.31 -13.10 3.49
CA VAL A 148 1.54 -14.16 2.51
C VAL A 148 0.38 -14.21 1.49
N PRO A 149 0.60 -14.72 0.26
CA PRO A 149 -0.41 -14.70 -0.80
C PRO A 149 -1.74 -15.37 -0.42
N SER A 150 -1.68 -16.43 0.39
CA SER A 150 -2.87 -17.13 0.87
C SER A 150 -3.72 -16.30 1.83
N GLU A 151 -3.11 -15.47 2.69
CA GLU A 151 -3.82 -14.55 3.57
C GLU A 151 -4.54 -13.47 2.76
N ILE A 152 -3.84 -12.82 1.83
CA ILE A 152 -4.45 -11.83 0.92
C ILE A 152 -5.61 -12.43 0.14
N THR A 153 -5.43 -13.64 -0.38
CA THR A 153 -6.49 -14.35 -1.10
C THR A 153 -7.71 -14.59 -0.19
N TRP A 154 -7.49 -14.99 1.04
CA TRP A 154 -8.57 -15.24 2.00
C TRP A 154 -9.28 -13.95 2.42
N LEU A 155 -8.54 -12.90 2.74
CA LEU A 155 -9.08 -11.56 3.08
C LEU A 155 -9.97 -11.02 1.95
N LEU A 156 -9.49 -11.06 0.71
CA LEU A 156 -10.26 -10.56 -0.44
C LEU A 156 -11.50 -11.41 -0.70
N LYS A 157 -11.41 -12.75 -0.62
CA LYS A 157 -12.59 -13.63 -0.75
C LYS A 157 -13.63 -13.35 0.31
N SER A 158 -13.23 -13.09 1.56
CA SER A 158 -14.16 -12.76 2.65
C SER A 158 -14.93 -11.44 2.41
N LEU A 159 -14.38 -10.56 1.59
CA LEU A 159 -14.98 -9.29 1.19
C LEU A 159 -15.74 -9.36 -0.16
N GLY A 160 -15.91 -10.56 -0.73
CA GLY A 160 -16.68 -10.79 -1.95
C GLY A 160 -15.91 -10.58 -3.24
N PHE A 161 -14.57 -10.51 -3.19
CA PHE A 161 -13.74 -10.46 -4.38
C PHE A 161 -13.49 -11.86 -4.99
N GLY A 162 -13.37 -11.91 -6.31
CA GLY A 162 -12.91 -13.04 -7.10
C GLY A 162 -11.88 -12.61 -8.12
N ASN A 163 -11.52 -13.52 -9.05
CA ASN A 163 -10.49 -13.26 -10.06
C ASN A 163 -9.22 -12.65 -9.45
N ILE A 164 -8.80 -13.20 -8.29
CA ILE A 164 -7.67 -12.70 -7.52
C ILE A 164 -6.38 -13.19 -8.17
N GLU A 165 -5.53 -12.26 -8.57
CA GLU A 165 -4.22 -12.53 -9.14
C GLU A 165 -3.15 -11.81 -8.31
N ILE A 166 -2.03 -12.49 -8.04
CA ILE A 166 -0.93 -11.96 -7.23
C ILE A 166 0.38 -12.15 -8.02
N PHE A 167 1.13 -11.08 -8.16
CA PHE A 167 2.36 -10.99 -8.95
C PHE A 167 3.49 -10.42 -8.10
N GLY A 168 4.73 -10.59 -8.52
CA GLY A 168 5.86 -9.82 -7.99
C GLY A 168 5.69 -8.33 -8.32
N ALA A 169 6.04 -7.47 -7.36
CA ALA A 169 6.03 -6.03 -7.57
C ALA A 169 7.46 -5.49 -7.60
N LYS A 170 7.80 -4.84 -8.69
CA LYS A 170 9.07 -4.12 -8.84
C LYS A 170 8.77 -2.64 -8.94
N LEU A 171 9.42 -1.84 -8.11
CA LEU A 171 9.22 -0.39 -8.07
C LEU A 171 9.36 0.22 -9.48
N GLY A 172 8.31 0.94 -9.91
CA GLY A 172 8.26 1.60 -11.20
C GLY A 172 7.99 0.71 -12.42
N ALA A 173 7.82 -0.61 -12.24
CA ALA A 173 7.63 -1.56 -13.33
C ALA A 173 6.60 -2.66 -13.01
N PHE A 174 5.41 -2.27 -12.52
CA PHE A 174 4.35 -3.22 -12.21
C PHE A 174 3.84 -3.95 -13.46
N SER A 175 3.92 -5.28 -13.45
CA SER A 175 3.52 -6.11 -14.59
C SER A 175 2.81 -7.38 -14.15
N ARG A 176 1.76 -7.76 -14.88
CA ARG A 176 1.09 -9.06 -14.73
C ARG A 176 1.90 -10.24 -15.28
N ASN A 177 3.06 -9.98 -15.90
CA ASN A 177 3.95 -11.03 -16.41
C ASN A 177 5.02 -11.43 -15.37
N ASP A 178 5.14 -10.72 -14.26
CA ASP A 178 6.13 -10.98 -13.22
C ASP A 178 5.53 -11.96 -12.19
N ALA A 179 5.79 -13.25 -12.36
CA ALA A 179 5.38 -14.25 -11.37
C ALA A 179 6.00 -13.92 -10.00
N LEU A 180 5.18 -13.98 -8.93
CA LEU A 180 5.64 -13.77 -7.58
C LEU A 180 6.68 -14.83 -7.18
N THR A 181 7.76 -14.39 -6.57
CA THR A 181 8.84 -15.21 -6.02
C THR A 181 9.17 -14.82 -4.58
N THR A 182 10.05 -15.56 -3.94
CA THR A 182 10.60 -15.21 -2.61
C THR A 182 11.60 -14.06 -2.65
N GLU A 183 12.05 -13.67 -3.85
CA GLU A 183 12.97 -12.55 -4.08
C GLU A 183 12.25 -11.19 -4.16
N ASP A 184 10.91 -11.21 -4.33
CA ASP A 184 10.14 -9.99 -4.44
C ASP A 184 9.80 -9.46 -3.04
N PHE A 185 10.21 -8.21 -2.75
CA PHE A 185 9.92 -7.54 -1.48
C PHE A 185 8.44 -7.19 -1.35
N GLU A 186 7.79 -6.83 -2.46
CA GLU A 186 6.38 -6.51 -2.53
C GLU A 186 5.62 -7.46 -3.46
N MET A 187 4.31 -7.52 -3.26
CA MET A 187 3.34 -8.17 -4.15
C MET A 187 2.45 -7.13 -4.81
N LEU A 188 2.19 -7.29 -6.11
CA LEU A 188 1.11 -6.62 -6.80
C LEU A 188 -0.13 -7.53 -6.78
N VAL A 189 -1.23 -7.01 -6.26
CA VAL A 189 -2.50 -7.74 -6.14
C VAL A 189 -3.56 -7.09 -7.01
N THR A 190 -4.29 -7.89 -7.77
CA THR A 190 -5.48 -7.46 -8.50
C THR A 190 -6.65 -8.38 -8.17
N ALA A 191 -7.85 -7.81 -8.05
CA ALA A 191 -9.06 -8.59 -7.83
C ALA A 191 -10.29 -7.86 -8.37
N GLU A 192 -11.39 -8.59 -8.54
CA GLU A 192 -12.68 -8.07 -9.02
C GLU A 192 -13.78 -8.35 -8.01
N LYS A 193 -14.60 -7.36 -7.69
CA LYS A 193 -15.73 -7.47 -6.77
C LYS A 193 -16.89 -8.20 -7.46
N ASN A 194 -17.28 -9.37 -6.94
CA ASN A 194 -18.34 -10.22 -7.53
C ASN A 194 -19.76 -9.81 -7.11
N GLN A 195 -19.90 -9.16 -5.94
CA GLN A 195 -21.21 -8.82 -5.35
C GLN A 195 -21.30 -7.37 -4.94
#